data_aa40723f3c42a4b2af4d78d5c4a0ae92
#
_entry.id   aa40723f3c42a4b2af4d78d5c4a0ae92
#
_cell.length_a   1.000
_cell.length_b   1.000
_cell.length_c   1.000
_cell.angle_alpha   90.00
_cell.angle_beta   90.00
_cell.angle_gamma   90.00
#
_symmetry.space_group_name_H-M   'P 1'
#
loop_
_entity.id
_entity.type
_entity.pdbx_description
1 polymer ?
#
loop_
_entity_poly.entity_id
_entity_poly.type
_entity_poly.pdbx_seq_one_letter_code
_entity_poly.pdbx_strand_id
1 'polypeptide(L)'
;MDGTVADLVGRVLAQLGVARAFGVVGSGNFAVTNALVAHGVPFTAARHEGGAATMADAYARTSGELAVVTTHQGCGLTNAVTGIAEAAKSRTPLIVLTADTAGSAVRSNFRIDQDALARSVGAVPERVHSAGSAVADVVGGGGGGGGGGGGGRGRGGVGGGGGGGGGGG
;
A
#
# COMPACT_ATOMS: atom_id res chain seq x y z
N MET A 1 17.89 -17.77 5.86
CA MET A 1 17.29 -16.49 6.26
C MET A 1 15.78 -16.69 6.22
N ASP A 2 15.24 -17.08 7.35
CA ASP A 2 13.82 -17.40 7.49
C ASP A 2 13.04 -16.13 7.83
N GLY A 3 12.94 -15.22 6.84
CA GLY A 3 12.20 -13.99 7.00
C GLY A 3 10.69 -14.25 6.96
N THR A 4 9.93 -13.59 7.82
CA THR A 4 8.46 -13.60 7.74
C THR A 4 7.98 -12.94 6.45
N VAL A 5 6.74 -13.21 6.05
CA VAL A 5 6.10 -12.48 4.92
C VAL A 5 6.15 -10.97 5.13
N ALA A 6 5.94 -10.52 6.38
CA ALA A 6 6.03 -9.10 6.72
C ALA A 6 7.42 -8.51 6.47
N ASP A 7 8.49 -9.23 6.84
CA ASP A 7 9.87 -8.81 6.59
C ASP A 7 10.15 -8.72 5.08
N LEU A 8 9.72 -9.74 4.34
CA LEU A 8 9.88 -9.76 2.89
C LEU A 8 9.16 -8.58 2.21
N VAL A 9 7.91 -8.30 2.61
CA VAL A 9 7.13 -7.15 2.11
C VAL A 9 7.82 -5.83 2.44
N GLY A 10 8.28 -5.64 3.69
CA GLY A 10 8.99 -4.43 4.12
C GLY A 10 10.25 -4.19 3.30
N ARG A 11 11.05 -5.24 3.09
CA ARG A 11 12.27 -5.18 2.27
C ARG A 11 11.97 -4.82 0.81
N VAL A 12 10.99 -5.49 0.20
CA VAL A 12 10.63 -5.23 -1.21
C VAL A 12 10.15 -3.79 -1.39
N LEU A 13 9.32 -3.29 -0.49
CA LEU A 13 8.82 -1.91 -0.54
C LEU A 13 9.95 -0.88 -0.37
N ALA A 14 10.89 -1.14 0.53
CA ALA A 14 12.08 -0.30 0.66
C ALA A 14 12.92 -0.29 -0.64
N GLN A 15 13.11 -1.45 -1.28
CA GLN A 15 13.81 -1.58 -2.56
C GLN A 15 13.05 -0.92 -3.73
N LEU A 16 11.73 -0.85 -3.68
CA LEU A 16 10.91 -0.13 -4.64
C LEU A 16 10.94 1.41 -4.43
N GLY A 17 11.69 1.90 -3.46
CA GLY A 17 11.88 3.31 -3.22
C GLY A 17 10.78 3.97 -2.40
N VAL A 18 10.10 3.21 -1.54
CA VAL A 18 9.19 3.82 -0.56
C VAL A 18 9.98 4.76 0.34
N ALA A 19 9.68 6.05 0.26
CA ALA A 19 10.41 7.10 0.98
C ALA A 19 9.94 7.29 2.42
N ARG A 20 8.65 7.04 2.69
CA ARG A 20 8.06 7.22 4.02
C ARG A 20 6.80 6.39 4.22
N ALA A 21 6.61 5.90 5.44
CA ALA A 21 5.39 5.23 5.87
C ALA A 21 4.65 6.04 6.94
N PHE A 22 3.32 5.98 6.90
CA PHE A 22 2.42 6.62 7.85
C PHE A 22 1.41 5.59 8.35
N GLY A 23 0.91 5.73 9.57
CA GLY A 23 -0.13 4.81 10.03
C GLY A 23 -0.48 4.94 11.50
N VAL A 24 -1.46 4.14 11.89
CA VAL A 24 -1.77 3.83 13.28
C VAL A 24 -1.39 2.37 13.50
N VAL A 25 -0.46 2.12 14.41
CA VAL A 25 0.03 0.76 14.67
C VAL A 25 -0.99 0.00 15.51
N GLY A 26 -1.45 -1.12 15.00
CA GLY A 26 -2.28 -2.09 15.68
C GLY A 26 -1.72 -3.49 15.52
N SER A 27 -2.33 -4.48 16.16
CA SER A 27 -1.84 -5.87 16.14
C SER A 27 -1.74 -6.44 14.72
N GLY A 28 -2.63 -6.04 13.81
CA GLY A 28 -2.65 -6.56 12.45
C GLY A 28 -1.50 -6.05 11.57
N ASN A 29 -1.08 -4.81 11.72
CA ASN A 29 -0.05 -4.19 10.90
C ASN A 29 1.30 -3.98 11.62
N PHE A 30 1.42 -4.43 12.88
CA PHE A 30 2.63 -4.26 13.67
C PHE A 30 3.88 -4.86 12.99
N ALA A 31 3.78 -6.10 12.53
CA ALA A 31 4.91 -6.80 11.94
C ALA A 31 5.42 -6.12 10.67
N VAL A 32 4.52 -5.73 9.75
CA VAL A 32 4.92 -5.07 8.50
C VAL A 32 5.42 -3.64 8.74
N THR A 33 4.87 -2.93 9.74
CA THR A 33 5.37 -1.60 10.12
C THR A 33 6.80 -1.68 10.65
N ASN A 34 7.08 -2.65 11.52
CA ASN A 34 8.43 -2.89 12.03
C ASN A 34 9.40 -3.31 10.91
N ALA A 35 8.94 -4.13 9.96
CA ALA A 35 9.74 -4.52 8.81
C ALA A 35 10.11 -3.31 7.93
N LEU A 36 9.17 -2.41 7.65
CA LEU A 36 9.46 -1.17 6.92
C LEU A 36 10.56 -0.36 7.62
N VAL A 37 10.43 -0.17 8.92
CA VAL A 37 11.44 0.57 9.73
C VAL A 37 12.78 -0.14 9.73
N ALA A 38 12.81 -1.46 9.89
CA ALA A 38 14.03 -2.26 9.88
C ALA A 38 14.78 -2.18 8.53
N HIS A 39 14.05 -2.00 7.44
CA HIS A 39 14.61 -1.81 6.09
C HIS A 39 14.81 -0.34 5.72
N GLY A 40 14.81 0.57 6.69
CA GLY A 40 15.19 1.96 6.52
C GLY A 40 14.09 2.91 6.05
N VAL A 41 12.83 2.47 6.00
CA VAL A 41 11.70 3.36 5.68
C VAL A 41 11.26 4.11 6.94
N PRO A 42 11.40 5.45 7.00
CA PRO A 42 10.96 6.23 8.15
C PRO A 42 9.45 6.10 8.37
N PHE A 43 9.03 5.89 9.62
CA PHE A 43 7.62 5.78 9.98
C PHE A 43 7.13 6.99 10.78
N THR A 44 6.00 7.53 10.39
CA THR A 44 5.30 8.61 11.10
C THR A 44 3.99 8.08 11.66
N ALA A 45 3.91 7.99 12.99
CA ALA A 45 2.69 7.57 13.68
C ALA A 45 1.63 8.67 13.65
N ALA A 46 0.40 8.25 13.40
CA ALA A 46 -0.79 9.09 13.51
C ALA A 46 -1.69 8.63 14.68
N ARG A 47 -2.65 9.46 15.05
CA ARG A 47 -3.66 9.11 16.06
C ARG A 47 -4.95 8.56 15.46
N HIS A 48 -5.09 8.65 14.14
CA HIS A 48 -6.25 8.18 13.38
C HIS A 48 -5.82 7.89 11.95
N GLU A 49 -6.34 6.82 11.37
CA GLU A 49 -5.93 6.35 10.04
C GLU A 49 -6.31 7.34 8.93
N GLY A 50 -7.42 8.07 9.08
CA GLY A 50 -7.77 9.17 8.18
C GLY A 50 -6.70 10.26 8.15
N GLY A 51 -6.13 10.59 9.31
CA GLY A 51 -5.00 11.51 9.42
C GLY A 51 -3.74 10.92 8.77
N ALA A 52 -3.46 9.63 8.98
CA ALA A 52 -2.33 8.95 8.36
C ALA A 52 -2.43 8.97 6.82
N ALA A 53 -3.61 8.64 6.28
CA ALA A 53 -3.84 8.63 4.84
C ALA A 53 -3.73 10.03 4.23
N THR A 54 -4.26 11.05 4.91
CA THR A 54 -4.13 12.45 4.47
C THR A 54 -2.69 12.93 4.49
N MET A 55 -1.92 12.60 5.54
CA MET A 55 -0.49 12.94 5.60
C MET A 55 0.30 12.26 4.48
N ALA A 56 0.03 10.99 4.21
CA ALA A 56 0.71 10.23 3.16
C ALA A 56 0.38 10.79 1.77
N ASP A 57 -0.88 11.10 1.50
CA ASP A 57 -1.31 11.74 0.25
C ASP A 57 -0.63 13.10 0.07
N ALA A 58 -0.65 13.95 1.10
CA ALA A 58 -0.02 15.26 1.05
C ALA A 58 1.50 15.15 0.84
N TYR A 59 2.17 14.23 1.56
CA TYR A 59 3.59 13.98 1.39
C TYR A 59 3.93 13.54 -0.04
N ALA A 60 3.28 12.48 -0.52
CA ALA A 60 3.57 11.94 -1.85
C ALA A 60 3.23 12.93 -2.96
N ARG A 61 2.17 13.72 -2.79
CA ARG A 61 1.74 14.74 -3.74
C ARG A 61 2.72 15.90 -3.85
N THR A 62 3.34 16.28 -2.73
CA THR A 62 4.26 17.44 -2.69
C THR A 62 5.70 17.04 -3.00
N SER A 63 6.14 15.86 -2.57
CA SER A 63 7.50 15.39 -2.82
C SER A 63 7.66 14.68 -4.17
N GLY A 64 6.57 14.11 -4.71
CA GLY A 64 6.62 13.20 -5.85
C GLY A 64 7.12 11.80 -5.51
N GLU A 65 7.43 11.53 -4.23
CA GLU A 65 7.97 10.26 -3.77
C GLU A 65 6.86 9.26 -3.44
N LEU A 66 7.19 7.97 -3.51
CA LEU A 66 6.27 6.89 -3.14
C LEU A 66 6.12 6.83 -1.62
N ALA A 67 4.89 6.93 -1.14
CA ALA A 67 4.55 6.79 0.27
C ALA A 67 3.73 5.52 0.55
N VAL A 68 3.76 5.08 1.81
CA VAL A 68 2.95 3.97 2.32
C VAL A 68 2.05 4.45 3.44
N VAL A 69 0.79 4.02 3.43
CA VAL A 69 -0.08 4.02 4.62
C VAL A 69 -0.24 2.60 5.12
N THR A 70 -0.05 2.37 6.41
CA THR A 70 -0.32 1.06 7.02
C THR A 70 -1.51 1.14 7.95
N THR A 71 -2.44 0.19 7.84
CA THR A 71 -3.67 0.12 8.64
C THR A 71 -3.90 -1.28 9.21
N HIS A 72 -4.62 -1.33 10.30
CA HIS A 72 -5.25 -2.56 10.77
C HIS A 72 -6.37 -2.98 9.79
N GLN A 73 -6.66 -4.27 9.71
CA GLN A 73 -7.78 -4.79 8.92
C GLN A 73 -9.13 -4.27 9.43
N GLY A 74 -10.12 -4.23 8.55
CA GLY A 74 -11.48 -3.81 8.89
C GLY A 74 -11.54 -2.33 9.27
N CYS A 75 -11.74 -2.02 10.55
CA CYS A 75 -11.95 -0.65 11.02
C CYS A 75 -10.79 0.31 10.70
N GLY A 76 -9.55 -0.14 10.72
CA GLY A 76 -8.41 0.70 10.35
C GLY A 76 -8.45 1.12 8.88
N LEU A 77 -8.80 0.17 8.00
CA LEU A 77 -8.97 0.49 6.58
C LEU A 77 -10.17 1.43 6.35
N THR A 78 -11.33 1.17 7.00
CA THR A 78 -12.50 2.04 6.83
C THR A 78 -12.25 3.46 7.32
N ASN A 79 -11.48 3.65 8.38
CA ASN A 79 -11.08 4.97 8.85
C ASN A 79 -10.20 5.73 7.84
N ALA A 80 -9.44 5.03 7.02
CA ALA A 80 -8.54 5.64 6.03
C ALA A 80 -9.21 5.98 4.69
N VAL A 81 -10.46 5.55 4.47
CA VAL A 81 -11.15 5.60 3.17
C VAL A 81 -11.12 6.98 2.52
N THR A 82 -11.38 8.05 3.28
CA THR A 82 -11.39 9.42 2.73
C THR A 82 -10.04 9.78 2.10
N GLY A 83 -8.94 9.51 2.80
CA GLY A 83 -7.59 9.80 2.29
C GLY A 83 -7.22 8.89 1.11
N ILE A 84 -7.65 7.63 1.14
CA ILE A 84 -7.44 6.69 0.03
C ILE A 84 -8.20 7.16 -1.23
N ALA A 85 -9.47 7.57 -1.07
CA ALA A 85 -10.28 8.10 -2.17
C ALA A 85 -9.66 9.35 -2.80
N GLU A 86 -9.14 10.25 -1.98
CA GLU A 86 -8.48 11.48 -2.46
C GLU A 86 -7.17 11.16 -3.19
N ALA A 87 -6.36 10.26 -2.65
CA ALA A 87 -5.13 9.80 -3.30
C ALA A 87 -5.40 9.10 -4.64
N ALA A 88 -6.40 8.23 -4.69
CA ALA A 88 -6.81 7.52 -5.90
C ALA A 88 -7.29 8.50 -6.99
N LYS A 89 -8.17 9.44 -6.63
CA LYS A 89 -8.69 10.49 -7.51
C LYS A 89 -7.56 11.38 -8.07
N SER A 90 -6.60 11.72 -7.24
CA SER A 90 -5.48 12.58 -7.60
C SER A 90 -4.31 11.83 -8.24
N ARG A 91 -4.39 10.50 -8.34
CA ARG A 91 -3.33 9.62 -8.84
C ARG A 91 -2.01 9.78 -8.09
N THR A 92 -2.10 10.02 -6.80
CA THR A 92 -0.95 10.15 -5.92
C THR A 92 -0.19 8.82 -5.83
N PRO A 93 1.15 8.81 -5.85
CA PRO A 93 1.95 7.60 -5.69
C PRO A 93 1.89 7.10 -4.24
N LEU A 94 0.83 6.38 -3.91
CA LEU A 94 0.52 5.90 -2.57
C LEU A 94 0.19 4.41 -2.59
N ILE A 95 0.82 3.66 -1.68
CA ILE A 95 0.48 2.27 -1.39
C ILE A 95 -0.21 2.22 -0.02
N VAL A 96 -1.35 1.52 0.03
CA VAL A 96 -2.03 1.23 1.30
C VAL A 96 -1.77 -0.23 1.67
N LEU A 97 -1.06 -0.44 2.78
CA LEU A 97 -0.84 -1.75 3.37
C LEU A 97 -1.86 -1.97 4.48
N THR A 98 -2.83 -2.81 4.22
CA THR A 98 -3.76 -3.23 5.26
C THR A 98 -3.54 -4.70 5.63
N ALA A 99 -3.62 -5.00 6.90
CA ALA A 99 -3.67 -6.39 7.33
C ALA A 99 -4.93 -7.08 6.77
N ASP A 100 -4.94 -8.40 6.76
CA ASP A 100 -6.12 -9.17 6.40
C ASP A 100 -6.50 -10.14 7.51
N THR A 101 -7.77 -10.53 7.52
CA THR A 101 -8.28 -11.52 8.44
C THR A 101 -7.91 -12.91 7.92
N ALA A 102 -7.32 -13.75 8.76
CA ALA A 102 -6.99 -15.12 8.39
C ALA A 102 -8.20 -15.85 7.78
N GLY A 103 -8.00 -16.62 6.71
CA GLY A 103 -9.07 -17.32 6.01
C GLY A 103 -9.89 -18.25 6.91
N SER A 104 -9.27 -18.79 7.98
CA SER A 104 -9.93 -19.61 9.01
C SER A 104 -10.82 -18.82 9.98
N ALA A 105 -10.60 -17.50 10.10
CA ALA A 105 -11.33 -16.64 11.03
C ALA A 105 -12.64 -16.10 10.42
N VAL A 106 -13.50 -17.00 9.97
CA VAL A 106 -14.73 -16.71 9.21
C VAL A 106 -15.69 -15.77 9.96
N ARG A 107 -15.67 -15.83 11.31
CA ARG A 107 -16.55 -15.04 12.18
C ARG A 107 -15.82 -13.87 12.86
N SER A 108 -14.65 -13.46 12.35
CA SER A 108 -13.94 -12.32 12.91
C SER A 108 -14.77 -11.04 12.75
N ASN A 109 -14.86 -10.27 13.84
CA ASN A 109 -15.49 -8.94 13.82
C ASN A 109 -14.70 -7.89 13.02
N PHE A 110 -13.47 -8.21 12.61
CA PHE A 110 -12.65 -7.37 11.73
C PHE A 110 -12.84 -7.71 10.25
N ARG A 111 -13.61 -8.76 9.93
CA ARG A 111 -13.78 -9.21 8.55
C ARG A 111 -14.76 -8.31 7.81
N ILE A 112 -14.27 -7.64 6.79
CA ILE A 112 -15.06 -6.90 5.81
C ILE A 112 -14.56 -7.26 4.41
N ASP A 113 -15.30 -6.92 3.38
CA ASP A 113 -14.81 -7.00 2.00
C ASP A 113 -13.92 -5.79 1.70
N GLN A 114 -12.63 -5.93 2.04
CA GLN A 114 -11.63 -4.89 1.86
C GLN A 114 -11.38 -4.59 0.38
N ASP A 115 -11.47 -5.60 -0.47
CA ASP A 115 -11.29 -5.46 -1.91
C ASP A 115 -12.40 -4.62 -2.54
N ALA A 116 -13.68 -4.92 -2.20
CA ALA A 116 -14.80 -4.13 -2.68
C ALA A 116 -14.72 -2.68 -2.18
N LEU A 117 -14.33 -2.49 -0.91
CA LEU A 117 -14.12 -1.16 -0.33
C LEU A 117 -13.06 -0.37 -1.09
N ALA A 118 -11.90 -0.98 -1.35
CA ALA A 118 -10.82 -0.33 -2.10
C ALA A 118 -11.27 0.04 -3.52
N ARG A 119 -11.93 -0.87 -4.23
CA ARG A 119 -12.45 -0.60 -5.59
C ARG A 119 -13.49 0.52 -5.60
N SER A 120 -14.35 0.59 -4.58
CA SER A 120 -15.42 1.61 -4.52
C SER A 120 -14.88 3.03 -4.48
N VAL A 121 -13.64 3.23 -4.02
CA VAL A 121 -12.98 4.54 -3.96
C VAL A 121 -11.90 4.72 -5.03
N GLY A 122 -11.83 3.81 -6.01
CA GLY A 122 -10.90 3.91 -7.14
C GLY A 122 -9.49 3.39 -6.87
N ALA A 123 -9.24 2.77 -5.73
CA ALA A 123 -7.99 2.07 -5.46
C ALA A 123 -7.99 0.68 -6.14
N VAL A 124 -6.79 0.17 -6.45
CA VAL A 124 -6.61 -1.16 -7.02
C VAL A 124 -6.18 -2.12 -5.91
N PRO A 125 -7.03 -3.07 -5.49
CA PRO A 125 -6.66 -4.03 -4.47
C PRO A 125 -5.75 -5.12 -5.04
N GLU A 126 -4.76 -5.49 -4.25
CA GLU A 126 -3.81 -6.54 -4.52
C GLU A 126 -3.63 -7.40 -3.26
N ARG A 127 -3.28 -8.68 -3.40
CA ARG A 127 -3.12 -9.60 -2.25
C ARG A 127 -1.74 -10.25 -2.21
N VAL A 128 -1.14 -10.28 -1.02
CA VAL A 128 0.01 -11.15 -0.76
C VAL A 128 -0.52 -12.53 -0.34
N HIS A 129 -0.38 -13.53 -1.20
CA HIS A 129 -0.99 -14.84 -1.02
C HIS A 129 -0.17 -15.79 -0.16
N SER A 130 1.15 -15.73 -0.29
CA SER A 130 2.07 -16.63 0.41
C SER A 130 3.47 -16.04 0.51
N ALA A 131 4.32 -16.63 1.31
CA ALA A 131 5.73 -16.26 1.37
C ALA A 131 6.44 -16.49 0.01
N GLY A 132 6.07 -17.53 -0.71
CA GLY A 132 6.67 -17.87 -2.01
C GLY A 132 6.27 -16.91 -3.14
N SER A 133 5.08 -16.30 -3.06
CA SER A 133 4.58 -15.36 -4.05
C SER A 133 4.78 -13.88 -3.65
N ALA A 134 5.14 -13.61 -2.39
CA ALA A 134 5.10 -12.25 -1.83
C ALA A 134 5.88 -11.21 -2.65
N VAL A 135 7.03 -11.56 -3.21
CA VAL A 135 7.80 -10.64 -4.05
C VAL A 135 7.04 -10.32 -5.33
N ALA A 136 6.51 -11.36 -6.00
CA ALA A 136 5.75 -11.21 -7.23
C ALA A 136 4.45 -10.45 -6.98
N ASP A 137 3.74 -10.75 -5.86
CA ASP A 137 2.50 -10.09 -5.48
C ASP A 137 2.72 -8.60 -5.21
N VAL A 138 3.78 -8.23 -4.47
CA VAL A 138 4.10 -6.83 -4.18
C VAL A 138 4.57 -6.08 -5.42
N VAL A 139 5.39 -6.69 -6.26
CA VAL A 139 5.90 -6.08 -7.50
C VAL A 139 4.85 -6.10 -8.59
N GLY A 140 4.11 -7.20 -8.76
CA GLY A 140 3.11 -7.41 -9.81
C GLY A 140 1.86 -6.56 -9.64
N GLY A 141 1.53 -6.14 -8.42
CA GLY A 141 0.54 -5.10 -8.18
C GLY A 141 0.84 -3.78 -8.93
N GLY A 142 2.00 -3.71 -9.62
CA GLY A 142 2.37 -2.68 -10.58
C GLY A 142 1.92 -2.92 -12.03
N GLY A 143 1.49 -4.13 -12.38
CA GLY A 143 1.12 -4.47 -13.74
C GLY A 143 -0.01 -5.50 -13.74
N GLY A 144 -1.22 -5.05 -13.85
CA GLY A 144 -2.48 -5.72 -14.09
C GLY A 144 -2.57 -7.24 -13.97
N GLY A 145 -3.36 -7.72 -13.03
CA GLY A 145 -3.91 -9.07 -13.06
C GLY A 145 -3.85 -9.82 -11.73
N GLY A 146 -4.93 -9.78 -10.97
CA GLY A 146 -5.39 -10.91 -10.19
C GLY A 146 -5.00 -10.99 -8.73
N GLY A 147 -5.89 -10.62 -7.85
CA GLY A 147 -6.14 -11.31 -6.60
C GLY A 147 -5.57 -10.76 -5.31
N GLY A 148 -6.24 -9.90 -4.77
CA GLY A 148 -6.83 -9.72 -3.47
C GLY A 148 -5.98 -9.72 -2.23
N GLY A 149 -5.73 -8.62 -1.60
CA GLY A 149 -5.57 -8.38 -0.19
C GLY A 149 -4.64 -7.29 0.16
N GLY A 150 -5.19 -6.18 0.36
CA GLY A 150 -4.72 -5.14 1.22
C GLY A 150 -3.65 -4.18 0.70
N GLY A 151 -3.48 -4.02 -0.58
CA GLY A 151 -2.72 -2.90 -1.08
C GLY A 151 -3.51 -2.13 -2.14
N GLY A 152 -3.86 -0.88 -1.87
CA GLY A 152 -4.43 -0.01 -2.88
C GLY A 152 -3.34 0.87 -3.48
N ARG A 153 -3.20 0.90 -4.77
CA ARG A 153 -2.34 1.84 -5.49
C ARG A 153 -3.14 2.96 -6.09
N GLY A 154 -2.78 4.18 -5.75
CA GLY A 154 -3.03 5.31 -6.61
C GLY A 154 -2.05 5.23 -7.81
N ARG A 155 -2.58 5.13 -9.05
CA ARG A 155 -1.74 5.12 -10.26
C ARG A 155 -1.09 6.48 -10.46
N GLY A 156 0.12 6.65 -9.98
CA GLY A 156 1.03 7.66 -10.48
C GLY A 156 1.71 7.11 -11.74
N GLY A 157 1.29 7.54 -12.91
CA GLY A 157 1.96 7.17 -14.14
C GLY A 157 3.34 7.83 -14.18
N VAL A 158 4.41 7.06 -14.15
CA VAL A 158 5.74 7.52 -14.55
C VAL A 158 5.72 7.59 -16.08
N GLY A 159 5.47 8.80 -16.60
CA GLY A 159 5.63 9.12 -18.00
C GLY A 159 7.13 9.17 -18.34
N GLY A 160 7.68 8.06 -18.84
CA GLY A 160 8.97 8.06 -19.51
C GLY A 160 8.85 8.78 -20.86
N GLY A 161 9.35 10.01 -20.95
CA GLY A 161 9.50 10.74 -22.21
C GLY A 161 10.52 10.05 -23.11
N GLY A 162 10.06 9.30 -24.12
CA GLY A 162 10.86 8.84 -25.24
C GLY A 162 10.86 9.91 -26.33
N GLY A 163 11.88 10.73 -26.40
CA GLY A 163 12.17 11.57 -27.54
C GLY A 163 12.60 10.68 -28.71
N GLY A 164 11.81 10.65 -29.78
CA GLY A 164 12.15 10.06 -31.06
C GLY A 164 12.20 11.16 -32.10
N GLY A 165 13.37 11.69 -32.39
CA GLY A 165 13.62 12.48 -33.56
C GLY A 165 13.60 11.58 -34.81
N GLY A 166 12.98 12.02 -35.87
CA GLY A 166 13.00 11.40 -37.16
C GLY A 166 12.80 12.48 -38.19
N GLY A 167 13.90 12.90 -38.78
CA GLY A 167 13.90 13.78 -39.91
C GLY A 167 13.64 13.01 -41.21
N GLY A 168 13.41 13.71 -42.25
CA GLY A 168 13.66 13.28 -43.60
C GLY A 168 12.50 13.48 -44.56
N GLY A 169 12.70 14.26 -45.56
CA GLY A 169 12.00 14.27 -46.80
C GLY A 169 11.35 15.54 -47.19
#